data_5d5e0a96060865685a84af3e56899f45
#
_entry.id   5d5e0a96060865685a84af3e56899f45
#
_cell.length_a   1.000
_cell.length_b   1.000
_cell.length_c   1.000
_cell.angle_alpha   90.00
_cell.angle_beta   90.00
_cell.angle_gamma   90.00
#
_symmetry.space_group_name_H-M   'P 1'
#
loop_
_entity.id
_entity.type
_entity.pdbx_description
1 polymer ?
#
loop_
_entity_poly.entity_id
_entity_poly.type
_entity_poly.pdbx_seq_one_letter_code
_entity_poly.pdbx_strand_id
1 'polypeptide(L)'
;MKINFALSDLGKYPVNWQYNSVTELPDDVSQRLKRDAQGLFAAVIQDFDTLRVLMVGYMDDEALARTLSEGRVTFWSRSRKEYWRKGDTSGHVQFLRQIEIDCDGDALLLQVKQVGAACHTGTMSCFDAGGVIEPARLDADVAPPSCGPGDRPIETVGR
;
A
#
# COMPACT_ATOMS: atom_id res chain seq x y z
N MET A 1 -24.72 8.76 -7.86
CA MET A 1 -24.16 8.57 -9.20
C MET A 1 -23.48 7.21 -9.21
N LYS A 2 -24.07 6.21 -9.88
CA LYS A 2 -23.48 4.86 -9.97
C LYS A 2 -22.39 4.91 -11.04
N ILE A 3 -21.14 4.79 -10.64
CA ILE A 3 -20.02 4.65 -11.58
C ILE A 3 -20.00 3.20 -12.02
N ASN A 4 -20.48 2.92 -13.24
CA ASN A 4 -20.31 1.61 -13.86
C ASN A 4 -18.87 1.49 -14.35
N PHE A 5 -18.06 0.73 -13.63
CA PHE A 5 -16.77 0.27 -14.16
C PHE A 5 -17.05 -0.87 -15.14
N ALA A 6 -16.69 -0.66 -16.40
CA ALA A 6 -16.71 -1.74 -17.38
C ALA A 6 -15.59 -2.74 -17.04
N LEU A 7 -15.94 -4.01 -16.97
CA LEU A 7 -15.01 -5.14 -16.80
C LEU A 7 -13.92 -5.19 -17.91
N SER A 8 -14.07 -4.42 -18.97
CA SER A 8 -13.14 -4.27 -20.10
C SER A 8 -11.81 -3.59 -19.75
N ASP A 9 -11.75 -2.80 -18.66
CA ASP A 9 -10.52 -2.13 -18.25
C ASP A 9 -9.58 -3.02 -17.42
N LEU A 10 -10.07 -4.15 -16.96
CA LEU A 10 -9.28 -5.16 -16.24
C LEU A 10 -8.39 -6.00 -17.17
N GLY A 11 -8.60 -5.94 -18.49
CA GLY A 11 -7.95 -6.82 -19.48
C GLY A 11 -6.53 -6.41 -19.90
N LYS A 12 -5.97 -5.31 -19.43
CA LYS A 12 -4.64 -4.86 -19.85
C LYS A 12 -3.48 -5.40 -19.01
N TYR A 13 -3.77 -6.07 -17.90
CA TYR A 13 -2.74 -6.64 -17.04
C TYR A 13 -3.08 -8.08 -16.71
N PRO A 14 -2.19 -9.04 -16.95
CA PRO A 14 -2.43 -10.45 -16.63
C PRO A 14 -2.30 -10.65 -15.12
N VAL A 15 -3.30 -10.22 -14.37
CA VAL A 15 -3.43 -10.59 -12.97
C VAL A 15 -4.34 -11.81 -12.95
N ASN A 16 -3.74 -12.98 -12.96
CA ASN A 16 -4.46 -14.24 -12.78
C ASN A 16 -4.78 -14.42 -11.27
N TRP A 17 -5.58 -13.47 -10.72
CA TRP A 17 -6.14 -13.62 -9.39
C TRP A 17 -7.29 -14.61 -9.48
N GLN A 18 -7.00 -15.87 -9.27
CA GLN A 18 -8.04 -16.78 -8.85
C GLN A 18 -8.40 -16.36 -7.43
N TYR A 19 -9.56 -15.72 -7.28
CA TYR A 19 -10.16 -15.42 -5.98
C TYR A 19 -10.46 -16.73 -5.27
N ASN A 20 -9.46 -17.31 -4.64
CA ASN A 20 -9.69 -18.32 -3.63
C ASN A 20 -10.09 -17.55 -2.38
N SER A 21 -11.16 -17.97 -1.74
CA SER A 21 -11.56 -17.46 -0.42
C SER A 21 -10.46 -17.77 0.59
N VAL A 22 -9.46 -16.88 0.65
CA VAL A 22 -8.40 -16.96 1.65
C VAL A 22 -9.02 -16.49 2.95
N THR A 23 -9.40 -17.43 3.80
CA THR A 23 -9.90 -17.13 5.14
C THR A 23 -8.76 -16.97 6.16
N GLU A 24 -7.58 -17.49 5.82
CA GLU A 24 -6.37 -17.43 6.64
C GLU A 24 -5.17 -17.15 5.73
N LEU A 25 -4.16 -16.46 6.25
CA LEU A 25 -2.91 -16.25 5.52
C LEU A 25 -2.20 -17.59 5.29
N PRO A 26 -1.61 -17.80 4.10
CA PRO A 26 -0.69 -18.92 3.90
C PRO A 26 0.46 -18.88 4.92
N ASP A 27 0.84 -20.04 5.43
CA ASP A 27 1.88 -20.16 6.47
C ASP A 27 3.21 -19.51 6.06
N ASP A 28 3.60 -19.65 4.80
CA ASP A 28 4.83 -19.08 4.25
C ASP A 28 4.80 -17.54 4.21
N VAL A 29 3.63 -16.94 4.06
CA VAL A 29 3.42 -15.49 4.16
C VAL A 29 3.43 -15.08 5.63
N SER A 30 2.64 -15.75 6.47
CA SER A 30 2.49 -15.43 7.89
C SER A 30 3.82 -15.49 8.65
N GLN A 31 4.68 -16.48 8.35
CA GLN A 31 5.99 -16.64 8.99
C GLN A 31 6.99 -15.51 8.65
N ARG A 32 6.79 -14.82 7.54
CA ARG A 32 7.64 -13.70 7.13
C ARG A 32 7.23 -12.37 7.76
N LEU A 33 6.04 -12.29 8.36
CA LEU A 33 5.50 -11.07 8.93
C LEU A 33 5.85 -10.96 10.40
N LYS A 34 6.41 -9.82 10.77
CA LYS A 34 6.72 -9.43 12.14
C LYS A 34 5.67 -8.44 12.63
N ARG A 35 4.97 -8.84 13.66
CA ARG A 35 3.88 -8.06 14.23
C ARG A 35 4.38 -7.27 15.44
N ASP A 36 3.83 -6.07 15.63
CA ASP A 36 4.05 -5.29 16.84
C ASP A 36 3.37 -5.92 18.08
N ALA A 37 3.48 -5.27 19.23
CA ALA A 37 2.87 -5.75 20.48
C ALA A 37 1.34 -5.80 20.44
N GLN A 38 0.71 -5.20 19.42
CA GLN A 38 -0.73 -5.21 19.20
C GLN A 38 -1.16 -6.20 18.10
N GLY A 39 -0.21 -6.95 17.55
CA GLY A 39 -0.45 -7.88 16.45
C GLY A 39 -0.53 -7.21 15.08
N LEU A 40 -0.02 -5.99 14.93
CA LEU A 40 -0.14 -5.20 13.73
C LEU A 40 1.20 -5.03 13.00
N PHE A 41 1.13 -4.78 11.71
CA PHE A 41 2.22 -4.31 10.87
C PHE A 41 1.79 -3.11 10.03
N ALA A 42 2.76 -2.29 9.64
CA ALA A 42 2.49 -1.12 8.82
C ALA A 42 2.12 -1.53 7.39
N ALA A 43 1.20 -0.77 6.78
CA ALA A 43 0.79 -0.93 5.39
C ALA A 43 0.95 0.41 4.67
N VAL A 44 2.00 0.52 3.85
CA VAL A 44 2.26 1.67 2.99
C VAL A 44 1.49 1.47 1.69
N ILE A 45 0.61 2.39 1.36
CA ILE A 45 -0.21 2.33 0.16
C ILE A 45 0.38 3.26 -0.89
N GLN A 46 0.69 2.69 -2.05
CA GLN A 46 1.28 3.38 -3.18
C GLN A 46 0.38 3.23 -4.42
N ASP A 47 0.19 4.30 -5.16
CA ASP A 47 -0.49 4.22 -6.45
C ASP A 47 0.40 3.48 -7.46
N PHE A 48 -0.17 2.47 -8.12
CA PHE A 48 0.56 1.58 -9.03
C PHE A 48 1.07 2.31 -10.30
N ASP A 49 0.31 3.28 -10.79
CA ASP A 49 0.64 3.97 -12.05
C ASP A 49 1.64 5.11 -11.84
N THR A 50 1.50 5.85 -10.74
CA THR A 50 2.29 7.06 -10.48
C THR A 50 3.43 6.85 -9.49
N LEU A 51 3.42 5.73 -8.76
CA LEU A 51 4.31 5.42 -7.64
C LEU A 51 4.21 6.43 -6.48
N ARG A 52 3.18 7.28 -6.47
CA ARG A 52 2.93 8.19 -5.36
C ARG A 52 2.49 7.42 -4.13
N VAL A 53 3.12 7.66 -2.99
CA VAL A 53 2.61 7.15 -1.71
C VAL A 53 1.33 7.89 -1.36
N LEU A 54 0.27 7.14 -1.12
CA LEU A 54 -1.08 7.67 -0.91
C LEU A 54 -1.41 7.84 0.57
N MET A 55 -1.09 6.83 1.37
CA MET A 55 -1.36 6.82 2.80
C MET A 55 -0.57 5.69 3.49
N VAL A 56 -0.57 5.73 4.82
CA VAL A 56 -0.12 4.62 5.65
C VAL A 56 -1.28 4.21 6.54
N GLY A 57 -1.51 2.91 6.63
CA GLY A 57 -2.47 2.29 7.54
C GLY A 57 -1.83 1.16 8.32
N TYR A 58 -2.66 0.39 9.04
CA TYR A 58 -2.23 -0.78 9.79
C TYR A 58 -3.10 -1.96 9.43
N MET A 59 -2.49 -3.14 9.42
CA MET A 59 -3.16 -4.40 9.18
C MET A 59 -2.74 -5.41 10.24
N ASP A 60 -3.61 -6.35 10.54
CA ASP A 60 -3.31 -7.63 11.12
C ASP A 60 -3.46 -8.74 10.06
N ASP A 61 -3.30 -9.98 10.46
CA ASP A 61 -3.43 -11.13 9.56
C ASP A 61 -4.79 -11.20 8.88
N GLU A 62 -5.86 -10.90 9.61
CA GLU A 62 -7.23 -10.91 9.08
C GLU A 62 -7.45 -9.80 8.04
N ALA A 63 -6.96 -8.58 8.30
CA ALA A 63 -7.06 -7.48 7.34
C ALA A 63 -6.30 -7.79 6.06
N LEU A 64 -5.12 -8.41 6.17
CA LEU A 64 -4.34 -8.84 5.01
C LEU A 64 -5.02 -9.99 4.26
N ALA A 65 -5.56 -11.01 4.97
CA ALA A 65 -6.30 -12.10 4.36
C ALA A 65 -7.52 -11.59 3.57
N ARG A 66 -8.29 -10.66 4.14
CA ARG A 66 -9.41 -10.00 3.43
C ARG A 66 -8.93 -9.23 2.21
N THR A 67 -7.83 -8.50 2.34
CA THR A 67 -7.25 -7.75 1.22
C THR A 67 -6.85 -8.67 0.08
N LEU A 68 -6.23 -9.80 0.37
CA LEU A 68 -5.85 -10.80 -0.62
C LEU A 68 -7.06 -11.50 -1.26
N SER A 69 -8.06 -11.87 -0.46
CA SER A 69 -9.24 -12.58 -0.95
C SER A 69 -10.19 -11.70 -1.77
N GLU A 70 -10.33 -10.41 -1.38
CA GLU A 70 -11.29 -9.51 -2.01
C GLU A 70 -10.68 -8.62 -3.09
N GLY A 71 -9.34 -8.54 -3.17
CA GLY A 71 -8.64 -7.61 -4.04
C GLY A 71 -8.88 -6.13 -3.68
N ARG A 72 -9.43 -5.88 -2.51
CA ARG A 72 -9.79 -4.55 -1.96
C ARG A 72 -9.06 -4.35 -0.65
N VAL A 73 -8.38 -3.20 -0.51
CA VAL A 73 -7.57 -2.94 0.69
C VAL A 73 -8.46 -2.79 1.92
N THR A 74 -8.21 -3.63 2.91
CA THR A 74 -8.84 -3.62 4.23
C THR A 74 -7.78 -3.32 5.29
N PHE A 75 -8.09 -2.45 6.23
CA PHE A 75 -7.22 -2.04 7.32
C PHE A 75 -7.81 -2.41 8.68
N TRP A 76 -6.97 -2.42 9.70
CA TRP A 76 -7.38 -2.34 11.09
C TRP A 76 -7.28 -0.91 11.59
N SER A 77 -8.38 -0.35 12.08
CA SER A 77 -8.43 0.97 12.70
C SER A 77 -8.06 0.89 14.17
N ARG A 78 -6.86 1.35 14.53
CA ARG A 78 -6.36 1.35 15.91
C ARG A 78 -7.24 2.17 16.87
N SER A 79 -7.80 3.28 16.40
CA SER A 79 -8.61 4.18 17.21
C SER A 79 -10.04 3.67 17.39
N ARG A 80 -10.65 3.08 16.34
CA ARG A 80 -12.02 2.56 16.37
C ARG A 80 -12.09 1.09 16.80
N LYS A 81 -10.95 0.38 16.73
CA LYS A 81 -10.85 -1.07 16.99
C LYS A 81 -11.81 -1.88 16.10
N GLU A 82 -11.80 -1.58 14.82
CA GLU A 82 -12.62 -2.25 13.82
C GLU A 82 -11.90 -2.38 12.47
N TYR A 83 -12.31 -3.35 11.67
CA TYR A 83 -11.87 -3.45 10.27
C TYR A 83 -12.58 -2.41 9.42
N TRP A 84 -11.84 -1.85 8.48
CA TRP A 84 -12.42 -0.93 7.52
C TRP A 84 -11.85 -1.19 6.13
N ARG A 85 -12.72 -1.51 5.19
CA ARG A 85 -12.34 -1.66 3.80
C ARG A 85 -12.41 -0.28 3.11
N LYS A 86 -11.29 0.08 2.48
CA LYS A 86 -11.15 1.40 1.86
C LYS A 86 -12.21 1.64 0.80
N GLY A 87 -12.97 2.71 0.97
CA GLY A 87 -13.96 3.17 0.02
C GLY A 87 -15.39 2.68 0.27
N ASP A 88 -15.68 1.85 1.27
CA ASP A 88 -17.04 1.37 1.52
C ASP A 88 -18.02 2.50 1.84
N THR A 89 -17.56 3.53 2.54
CA THR A 89 -18.38 4.71 2.85
C THR A 89 -18.23 5.82 1.81
N SER A 90 -17.00 6.09 1.36
CA SER A 90 -16.70 7.26 0.52
C SER A 90 -16.81 6.98 -0.99
N GLY A 91 -16.83 5.72 -1.42
CA GLY A 91 -16.70 5.32 -2.82
C GLY A 91 -15.27 5.46 -3.38
N HIS A 92 -14.32 5.95 -2.59
CA HIS A 92 -12.92 6.12 -2.98
C HIS A 92 -12.13 4.85 -2.68
N VAL A 93 -12.12 3.92 -3.63
CA VAL A 93 -11.65 2.55 -3.43
C VAL A 93 -10.19 2.35 -3.82
N GLN A 94 -9.59 1.32 -3.24
CA GLN A 94 -8.23 0.86 -3.56
C GLN A 94 -8.29 -0.60 -4.01
N PHE A 95 -7.98 -0.84 -5.29
CA PHE A 95 -7.87 -2.18 -5.83
C PHE A 95 -6.43 -2.64 -5.78
N LEU A 96 -6.18 -3.75 -5.11
CA LEU A 96 -4.85 -4.33 -4.97
C LEU A 96 -4.27 -4.72 -6.33
N ARG A 97 -2.99 -4.43 -6.54
CA ARG A 97 -2.18 -4.85 -7.69
C ARG A 97 -1.04 -5.75 -7.27
N GLN A 98 -0.30 -5.34 -6.25
CA GLN A 98 0.88 -6.04 -5.76
C GLN A 98 1.05 -5.79 -4.28
N ILE A 99 1.66 -6.75 -3.58
CA ILE A 99 2.13 -6.60 -2.19
C ILE A 99 3.57 -7.05 -2.11
N GLU A 100 4.39 -6.25 -1.45
CA GLU A 100 5.76 -6.58 -1.10
C GLU A 100 5.91 -6.52 0.41
N ILE A 101 6.73 -7.41 0.95
CA ILE A 101 7.10 -7.44 2.38
C ILE A 101 8.49 -6.82 2.46
N ASP A 102 8.73 -5.93 3.41
CA ASP A 102 10.05 -5.35 3.61
C ASP A 102 11.07 -6.36 4.17
N CYS A 103 12.31 -5.92 4.36
CA CYS A 103 13.43 -6.83 4.64
C CYS A 103 13.36 -7.54 6.00
N ASP A 104 12.70 -6.95 7.00
CA ASP A 104 12.52 -7.53 8.34
C ASP A 104 11.07 -7.88 8.69
N GLY A 105 10.14 -7.68 7.76
CA GLY A 105 8.78 -8.19 7.82
C GLY A 105 7.80 -7.34 8.62
N ASP A 106 8.15 -6.15 9.07
CA ASP A 106 7.28 -5.30 9.90
C ASP A 106 6.44 -4.29 9.10
N ALA A 107 6.68 -4.19 7.79
CA ALA A 107 5.94 -3.34 6.89
C ALA A 107 5.59 -4.03 5.57
N LEU A 108 4.46 -3.63 5.00
CA LEU A 108 4.01 -4.03 3.66
C LEU A 108 3.96 -2.81 2.75
N LEU A 109 4.41 -2.97 1.51
CA LEU A 109 4.13 -2.04 0.42
C LEU A 109 2.99 -2.63 -0.43
N LEU A 110 1.83 -1.97 -0.42
CA LEU A 110 0.69 -2.32 -1.25
C LEU A 110 0.60 -1.36 -2.42
N GLN A 111 0.84 -1.87 -3.61
CA GLN A 111 0.59 -1.12 -4.84
C GLN A 111 -0.87 -1.32 -5.26
N VAL A 112 -1.58 -0.21 -5.45
CA VAL A 112 -3.02 -0.21 -5.69
C VAL A 112 -3.40 0.64 -6.90
N LYS A 113 -4.50 0.31 -7.55
CA LYS A 113 -5.21 1.24 -8.41
C LYS A 113 -6.17 2.05 -7.52
N GLN A 114 -5.83 3.32 -7.32
CA GLN A 114 -6.66 4.24 -6.57
C GLN A 114 -7.80 4.77 -7.45
N VAL A 115 -9.01 4.76 -6.92
CA VAL A 115 -10.19 5.42 -7.51
C VAL A 115 -10.65 6.52 -6.56
N GLY A 116 -10.68 7.76 -7.06
CA GLY A 116 -10.98 8.93 -6.24
C GLY A 116 -9.83 9.29 -5.29
N ALA A 117 -10.11 10.13 -4.29
CA ALA A 117 -9.13 10.60 -3.32
C ALA A 117 -8.76 9.54 -2.27
N ALA A 118 -7.49 9.39 -1.93
CA ALA A 118 -7.10 8.52 -0.82
C ALA A 118 -7.38 9.18 0.53
N CYS A 119 -7.21 10.49 0.63
CA CYS A 119 -7.42 11.24 1.86
C CYS A 119 -8.90 11.60 2.09
N HIS A 120 -9.34 11.63 3.35
CA HIS A 120 -10.68 12.07 3.74
C HIS A 120 -10.91 13.57 3.49
N THR A 121 -9.84 14.36 3.33
CA THR A 121 -9.89 15.79 2.97
C THR A 121 -10.17 16.02 1.48
N GLY A 122 -10.21 14.95 0.67
CA GLY A 122 -10.43 15.03 -0.78
C GLY A 122 -9.15 15.14 -1.60
N THR A 123 -7.95 15.14 -0.99
CA THR A 123 -6.67 15.11 -1.72
C THR A 123 -6.31 13.69 -2.17
N MET A 124 -5.55 13.60 -3.26
CA MET A 124 -5.13 12.30 -3.81
C MET A 124 -4.27 11.50 -2.83
N SER A 125 -3.43 12.16 -2.08
CA SER A 125 -2.59 11.58 -1.04
C SER A 125 -2.85 12.23 0.30
N CYS A 126 -2.74 11.48 1.40
CA CYS A 126 -2.75 12.03 2.75
C CYS A 126 -1.57 12.98 3.00
N PHE A 127 -0.47 12.79 2.29
CA PHE A 127 0.71 13.64 2.39
C PHE A 127 0.55 14.99 1.68
N ASP A 128 -0.43 15.13 0.77
CA ASP A 128 -0.75 16.41 0.14
C ASP A 128 -1.46 17.35 1.12
N ALA A 129 -2.21 16.78 2.09
CA ALA A 129 -2.94 17.57 3.09
C ALA A 129 -2.09 17.99 4.29
N GLY A 130 -1.02 17.24 4.60
CA GLY A 130 -0.16 17.45 5.76
C GLY A 130 0.91 18.52 5.57
N GLY A 131 1.20 18.89 4.32
CA GLY A 131 2.26 19.84 3.98
C GLY A 131 3.67 19.24 4.07
N VAL A 132 4.66 20.07 3.76
CA VAL A 132 6.08 19.72 3.73
C VAL A 132 6.76 20.28 4.98
N ILE A 133 7.61 19.48 5.60
CA ILE A 133 8.56 19.95 6.61
C ILE A 133 9.88 20.16 5.88
N GLU A 134 10.28 21.44 5.74
CA GLU A 134 11.55 21.75 5.10
C GLU A 134 12.71 21.31 6.00
N PRO A 135 13.68 20.55 5.45
CA PRO A 135 14.88 20.22 6.20
C PRO A 135 15.66 21.50 6.51
N ALA A 136 16.31 21.54 7.67
CA ALA A 136 17.32 22.57 7.92
C ALA A 136 18.32 22.56 6.74
N ARG A 137 18.65 23.72 6.18
CA ARG A 137 19.62 23.82 5.08
C ARG A 137 20.91 23.13 5.53
N LEU A 138 21.22 22.02 4.88
CA LEU A 138 22.59 21.49 4.92
C LEU A 138 23.43 22.53 4.21
N ASP A 139 24.51 22.97 4.84
CA ASP A 139 25.45 23.88 4.19
C ASP A 139 25.82 23.28 2.84
N ALA A 140 25.83 24.14 1.81
CA ALA A 140 26.00 23.71 0.40
C ALA A 140 27.35 23.00 0.14
N ASP A 141 28.22 22.93 1.12
CA ASP A 141 29.54 22.31 1.05
C ASP A 141 29.58 20.85 1.52
N VAL A 142 28.47 20.30 1.99
CA VAL A 142 28.42 18.87 2.32
C VAL A 142 28.10 18.11 1.03
N ALA A 143 29.14 17.61 0.38
CA ALA A 143 28.98 16.68 -0.72
C ALA A 143 28.13 15.49 -0.25
N PRO A 144 27.15 15.01 -1.06
CA PRO A 144 26.40 13.83 -0.70
C PRO A 144 27.38 12.66 -0.45
N PRO A 145 27.12 11.81 0.55
CA PRO A 145 27.96 10.65 0.77
C PRO A 145 28.10 9.87 -0.55
N SER A 146 29.33 9.56 -0.93
CA SER A 146 29.58 8.75 -2.12
C SER A 146 28.89 7.43 -1.92
N CYS A 147 28.00 7.04 -2.84
CA CYS A 147 27.46 5.69 -2.87
C CYS A 147 28.59 4.68 -2.82
N GLY A 148 28.57 3.80 -1.82
CA GLY A 148 29.56 2.77 -1.68
C GLY A 148 29.51 1.78 -2.88
N PRO A 149 30.55 0.95 -3.09
CA PRO A 149 30.60 0.02 -4.22
C PRO A 149 29.50 -1.06 -4.24
N GLY A 150 28.55 -1.03 -3.30
CA GLY A 150 27.38 -1.92 -3.23
C GLY A 150 26.08 -1.32 -3.79
N ASP A 151 26.01 -0.02 -4.01
CA ASP A 151 24.82 0.64 -4.53
C ASP A 151 24.78 0.53 -6.06
N ARG A 152 24.43 -0.67 -6.57
CA ARG A 152 24.10 -0.80 -7.98
C ARG A 152 22.79 -0.06 -8.25
N PRO A 153 22.73 0.77 -9.32
CA PRO A 153 21.46 1.28 -9.81
C PRO A 153 20.55 0.09 -10.09
N ILE A 154 19.30 0.19 -9.66
CA ILE A 154 18.27 -0.79 -10.01
C ILE A 154 18.22 -0.81 -11.53
N GLU A 155 18.76 -1.88 -12.14
CA GLU A 155 18.56 -2.11 -13.57
C GLU A 155 17.04 -2.23 -13.75
N THR A 156 16.47 -1.28 -14.46
CA THR A 156 15.10 -1.37 -14.95
C THR A 156 15.01 -2.63 -15.79
N VAL A 157 14.43 -3.68 -15.20
CA VAL A 157 14.07 -4.88 -15.96
C VAL A 157 13.14 -4.40 -17.06
N GLY A 158 13.62 -4.51 -18.28
CA GLY A 158 12.93 -4.05 -19.49
C GLY A 158 11.51 -4.63 -19.55
N ARG A 159 10.62 -3.79 -20.02
CA ARG A 159 9.21 -4.08 -20.30
C ARG A 159 9.06 -5.14 -21.38
#